data_cd14772f2952d7fa6d88dbca2808784c
#
_entry.id   cd14772f2952d7fa6d88dbca2808784c
#
_cell.length_a   1.000
_cell.length_b   1.000
_cell.length_c   1.000
_cell.angle_alpha   90.00
_cell.angle_beta   90.00
_cell.angle_gamma   90.00
#
_symmetry.space_group_name_H-M   'P 1'
#
loop_
_entity.id
_entity.type
_entity.pdbx_description
1 polymer ?
#
loop_
_entity_poly.entity_id
_entity_poly.type
_entity_poly.pdbx_seq_one_letter_code
_entity_poly.pdbx_strand_id
1 'polypeptide(L)'
;MVLADWLIAAHGCFKFNYTLCTIYTNLGTEGVKHGISQTGAPIIIVSQELLPKLEAALPSLPNVKTIVVMEEPWNGPLDWSYGNINVYSFKSIIQKGSKSDVEPTPPSQNDAAIIMYTSGSTGVPKGVVQTHWNIVNAIYSVASYVGPFHENIPGPHSYIAFLPLAHVLEFVAENVMLLFGVAVGYSSPNTLTGELHYKSTLIYFCNILY
;
A
#
# COMPACT_ATOMS: atom_id res chain seq x y z
N MET A 1 -9.63 -5.82 -0.21
CA MET A 1 -8.67 -6.73 -0.90
C MET A 1 -7.30 -6.10 -0.87
N VAL A 2 -6.22 -6.90 -0.88
CA VAL A 2 -4.84 -6.39 -1.06
C VAL A 2 -4.60 -6.25 -2.55
N LEU A 3 -4.06 -5.10 -2.98
CA LEU A 3 -3.84 -4.79 -4.40
C LEU A 3 -2.34 -4.59 -4.66
N ALA A 4 -1.85 -5.12 -5.77
CA ALA A 4 -0.48 -4.86 -6.25
C ALA A 4 -0.19 -3.35 -6.38
N ASP A 5 -1.18 -2.57 -6.76
CA ASP A 5 -1.11 -1.11 -6.92
C ASP A 5 -0.64 -0.41 -5.64
N TRP A 6 -0.97 -0.96 -4.46
CA TRP A 6 -0.52 -0.40 -3.19
C TRP A 6 1.01 -0.48 -3.05
N LEU A 7 1.60 -1.65 -3.33
CA LEU A 7 3.05 -1.84 -3.25
C LEU A 7 3.78 -1.02 -4.32
N ILE A 8 3.23 -0.95 -5.53
CA ILE A 8 3.74 -0.11 -6.62
C ILE A 8 3.75 1.37 -6.20
N ALA A 9 2.65 1.85 -5.60
CA ALA A 9 2.56 3.22 -5.09
C ALA A 9 3.60 3.49 -3.99
N ALA A 10 3.79 2.54 -3.07
CA ALA A 10 4.77 2.66 -1.99
C ALA A 10 6.20 2.79 -2.52
N HIS A 11 6.60 1.92 -3.44
CA HIS A 11 7.92 2.01 -4.07
C HIS A 11 8.10 3.29 -4.89
N GLY A 12 7.03 3.75 -5.56
CA GLY A 12 7.03 5.05 -6.22
C GLY A 12 7.30 6.20 -5.24
N CYS A 13 6.64 6.20 -4.08
CA CYS A 13 6.88 7.19 -3.03
C CYS A 13 8.34 7.14 -2.52
N PHE A 14 8.87 5.95 -2.25
CA PHE A 14 10.24 5.79 -1.76
C PHE A 14 11.28 6.27 -2.76
N LYS A 15 11.08 5.99 -4.05
CA LYS A 15 11.98 6.42 -5.12
C LYS A 15 12.16 7.95 -5.18
N PHE A 16 11.15 8.69 -4.77
CA PHE A 16 11.15 10.15 -4.74
C PHE A 16 11.23 10.75 -3.33
N ASN A 17 11.60 9.95 -2.34
CA ASN A 17 11.73 10.37 -0.94
C ASN A 17 10.44 10.97 -0.34
N TYR A 18 9.28 10.43 -0.74
CA TYR A 18 8.02 10.75 -0.10
C TYR A 18 7.75 9.81 1.06
N THR A 19 7.54 10.36 2.26
CA THR A 19 7.13 9.58 3.41
C THR A 19 5.70 9.05 3.21
N LEU A 20 5.54 7.73 3.25
CA LEU A 20 4.25 7.08 3.15
C LEU A 20 3.57 7.03 4.53
N CYS A 21 2.28 7.33 4.59
CA CYS A 21 1.49 7.13 5.80
C CYS A 21 0.40 6.09 5.54
N THR A 22 0.36 5.03 6.34
CA THR A 22 -0.64 3.97 6.20
C THR A 22 -1.70 4.07 7.29
N ILE A 23 -2.95 3.97 6.88
CA ILE A 23 -4.10 4.02 7.79
C ILE A 23 -4.92 2.74 7.56
N TYR A 24 -5.20 2.02 8.65
CA TYR A 24 -6.01 0.81 8.57
C TYR A 24 -7.45 1.11 8.16
N THR A 25 -7.97 0.30 7.26
CA THR A 25 -9.34 0.43 6.74
C THR A 25 -10.42 0.17 7.81
N ASN A 26 -10.08 -0.57 8.87
CA ASN A 26 -10.96 -0.86 10.00
C ASN A 26 -11.02 0.25 11.05
N LEU A 27 -10.14 1.27 10.98
CA LEU A 27 -10.29 2.45 11.81
C LEU A 27 -11.59 3.16 11.43
N GLY A 28 -12.37 3.55 12.42
CA GLY A 28 -13.57 4.37 12.22
C GLY A 28 -13.23 5.70 11.53
N THR A 29 -14.25 6.45 11.11
CA THR A 29 -14.06 7.75 10.44
C THR A 29 -13.17 8.69 11.26
N GLU A 30 -13.30 8.70 12.59
CA GLU A 30 -12.48 9.54 13.47
C GLU A 30 -11.00 9.12 13.47
N GLY A 31 -10.70 7.81 13.40
CA GLY A 31 -9.32 7.33 13.28
C GLY A 31 -8.68 7.70 11.94
N VAL A 32 -9.45 7.67 10.86
CA VAL A 32 -9.01 8.13 9.53
C VAL A 32 -8.73 9.63 9.55
N LYS A 33 -9.65 10.45 10.09
CA LYS A 33 -9.46 11.90 10.26
C LYS A 33 -8.21 12.20 11.09
N HIS A 34 -8.04 11.50 12.21
CA HIS A 34 -6.88 11.69 13.09
C HIS A 34 -5.57 11.44 12.34
N GLY A 35 -5.42 10.31 11.65
CA GLY A 35 -4.19 9.97 10.96
C GLY A 35 -3.85 10.95 9.82
N ILE A 36 -4.82 11.31 8.98
CA ILE A 36 -4.61 12.25 7.89
C ILE A 36 -4.31 13.66 8.42
N SER A 37 -5.04 14.11 9.43
CA SER A 37 -4.85 15.43 10.03
C SER A 37 -3.49 15.56 10.73
N GLN A 38 -3.08 14.54 11.47
CA GLN A 38 -1.80 14.52 12.20
C GLN A 38 -0.60 14.55 11.27
N THR A 39 -0.67 13.86 10.14
CA THR A 39 0.41 13.84 9.14
C THR A 39 0.38 15.03 8.20
N GLY A 40 -0.75 15.72 8.10
CA GLY A 40 -0.95 16.83 7.17
C GLY A 40 -0.85 16.42 5.69
N ALA A 41 -1.06 15.13 5.39
CA ALA A 41 -0.87 14.57 4.06
C ALA A 41 -1.71 15.30 2.99
N PRO A 42 -1.09 15.87 1.95
CA PRO A 42 -1.80 16.58 0.90
C PRO A 42 -2.34 15.65 -0.20
N ILE A 43 -1.83 14.43 -0.26
CA ILE A 43 -2.19 13.41 -1.25
C ILE A 43 -2.70 12.18 -0.52
N ILE A 44 -3.83 11.66 -0.96
CA ILE A 44 -4.40 10.39 -0.45
C ILE A 44 -4.47 9.42 -1.62
N ILE A 45 -4.00 8.20 -1.38
CA ILE A 45 -4.19 7.06 -2.29
C ILE A 45 -5.17 6.11 -1.61
N VAL A 46 -6.25 5.77 -2.30
CA VAL A 46 -7.37 5.04 -1.69
C VAL A 46 -7.99 4.06 -2.69
N SER A 47 -8.45 2.89 -2.22
CA SER A 47 -9.25 2.01 -3.06
C SER A 47 -10.66 2.58 -3.27
N GLN A 48 -11.25 2.29 -4.43
CA GLN A 48 -12.55 2.82 -4.82
C GLN A 48 -13.67 2.48 -3.81
N GLU A 49 -13.62 1.30 -3.21
CA GLU A 49 -14.59 0.85 -2.19
C GLU A 49 -14.59 1.72 -0.91
N LEU A 50 -13.49 2.43 -0.63
CA LEU A 50 -13.34 3.26 0.57
C LEU A 50 -13.69 4.73 0.35
N LEU A 51 -14.03 5.14 -0.88
CA LEU A 51 -14.40 6.52 -1.19
C LEU A 51 -15.52 7.07 -0.32
N PRO A 52 -16.63 6.33 -0.04
CA PRO A 52 -17.68 6.85 0.83
C PRO A 52 -17.19 7.16 2.26
N LYS A 53 -16.27 6.34 2.77
CA LYS A 53 -15.67 6.55 4.10
C LYS A 53 -14.76 7.77 4.12
N LEU A 54 -13.95 7.94 3.06
CA LEU A 54 -13.08 9.09 2.89
C LEU A 54 -13.91 10.37 2.74
N GLU A 55 -14.95 10.37 1.93
CA GLU A 55 -15.85 11.50 1.69
C GLU A 55 -16.42 12.05 3.00
N ALA A 56 -16.85 11.17 3.91
CA ALA A 56 -17.33 11.56 5.23
C ALA A 56 -16.26 12.25 6.11
N ALA A 57 -14.98 12.03 5.82
CA ALA A 57 -13.86 12.63 6.55
C ALA A 57 -13.38 13.96 5.95
N LEU A 58 -13.50 14.14 4.63
CA LEU A 58 -12.93 15.28 3.86
C LEU A 58 -13.29 16.67 4.39
N PRO A 59 -14.51 16.97 4.88
CA PRO A 59 -14.82 18.29 5.43
C PRO A 59 -13.90 18.75 6.55
N SER A 60 -13.27 17.79 7.26
CA SER A 60 -12.33 18.05 8.36
C SER A 60 -10.87 18.03 7.94
N LEU A 61 -10.57 17.88 6.66
CA LEU A 61 -9.22 17.64 6.12
C LEU A 61 -8.81 18.72 5.08
N PRO A 62 -8.67 19.99 5.46
CA PRO A 62 -8.44 21.09 4.52
C PRO A 62 -7.08 21.00 3.79
N ASN A 63 -6.14 20.20 4.29
CA ASN A 63 -4.83 20.02 3.68
C ASN A 63 -4.84 19.08 2.48
N VAL A 64 -5.87 18.25 2.33
CA VAL A 64 -6.00 17.31 1.21
C VAL A 64 -6.24 18.07 -0.09
N LYS A 65 -5.36 17.90 -1.06
CA LYS A 65 -5.40 18.56 -2.37
C LYS A 65 -5.62 17.58 -3.53
N THR A 66 -5.20 16.34 -3.32
CA THR A 66 -5.22 15.33 -4.39
C THR A 66 -5.65 13.99 -3.83
N ILE A 67 -6.52 13.31 -4.55
CA ILE A 67 -6.93 11.95 -4.27
C ILE A 67 -6.63 11.10 -5.50
N VAL A 68 -5.90 10.02 -5.29
CA VAL A 68 -5.61 9.01 -6.30
C VAL A 68 -6.40 7.74 -5.95
N VAL A 69 -7.27 7.33 -6.85
CA VAL A 69 -8.15 6.18 -6.63
C VAL A 69 -7.57 4.95 -7.31
N MET A 70 -7.33 3.91 -6.53
CA MET A 70 -7.03 2.57 -7.03
C MET A 70 -8.33 1.93 -7.49
N GLU A 71 -8.47 1.80 -8.81
CA GLU A 71 -9.66 1.27 -9.46
C GLU A 71 -9.66 -0.26 -9.37
N GLU A 72 -10.79 -0.81 -9.00
CA GLU A 72 -10.99 -2.25 -9.01
C GLU A 72 -11.69 -2.66 -10.30
N PRO A 73 -11.25 -3.74 -10.97
CA PRO A 73 -11.78 -4.12 -12.29
C PRO A 73 -13.30 -4.35 -12.35
N TRP A 74 -13.89 -4.66 -11.19
CA TRP A 74 -15.34 -4.93 -11.08
C TRP A 74 -16.19 -3.70 -10.73
N ASN A 75 -15.59 -2.57 -10.38
CA ASN A 75 -16.34 -1.37 -9.98
C ASN A 75 -16.62 -0.40 -11.13
N GLY A 76 -16.20 -0.74 -12.36
CA GLY A 76 -16.33 0.13 -13.52
C GLY A 76 -15.41 1.35 -13.49
N PRO A 77 -15.57 2.28 -14.45
CA PRO A 77 -14.76 3.48 -14.53
C PRO A 77 -15.00 4.40 -13.31
N LEU A 78 -13.96 5.12 -12.92
CA LEU A 78 -14.03 6.11 -11.84
C LEU A 78 -14.90 7.30 -12.27
N ASP A 79 -16.06 7.43 -11.65
CA ASP A 79 -16.97 8.57 -11.79
C ASP A 79 -17.22 9.16 -10.39
N TRP A 80 -16.19 9.83 -9.84
CA TRP A 80 -16.26 10.45 -8.52
C TRP A 80 -15.44 11.73 -8.48
N SER A 81 -15.98 12.75 -7.84
CA SER A 81 -15.34 14.05 -7.65
C SER A 81 -15.74 14.63 -6.30
N TYR A 82 -14.92 15.54 -5.75
CA TYR A 82 -15.21 16.21 -4.50
C TYR A 82 -14.68 17.65 -4.48
N GLY A 83 -15.58 18.61 -4.57
CA GLY A 83 -15.26 20.05 -4.53
C GLY A 83 -14.10 20.43 -5.44
N ASN A 84 -13.08 21.09 -4.89
CA ASN A 84 -11.88 21.54 -5.61
C ASN A 84 -10.69 20.58 -5.47
N ILE A 85 -10.89 19.36 -4.98
CA ILE A 85 -9.84 18.36 -4.86
C ILE A 85 -9.56 17.73 -6.23
N ASN A 86 -8.28 17.62 -6.60
CA ASN A 86 -7.89 16.93 -7.80
C ASN A 86 -8.07 15.42 -7.61
N VAL A 87 -8.83 14.79 -8.50
CA VAL A 87 -9.07 13.35 -8.46
C VAL A 87 -8.49 12.70 -9.70
N TYR A 88 -7.71 11.65 -9.49
CA TYR A 88 -7.08 10.88 -10.55
C TYR A 88 -7.30 9.39 -10.32
N SER A 89 -7.47 8.62 -11.39
CA SER A 89 -7.34 7.18 -11.31
C SER A 89 -5.85 6.78 -11.21
N PHE A 90 -5.54 5.71 -10.48
CA PHE A 90 -4.17 5.21 -10.37
C PHE A 90 -3.57 4.88 -11.74
N LYS A 91 -4.37 4.27 -12.60
CA LYS A 91 -4.00 3.99 -13.99
C LYS A 91 -3.61 5.25 -14.77
N SER A 92 -4.33 6.36 -14.57
CA SER A 92 -3.99 7.64 -15.24
C SER A 92 -2.67 8.22 -14.73
N ILE A 93 -2.35 8.03 -13.44
CA ILE A 93 -1.06 8.44 -12.87
C ILE A 93 0.09 7.62 -13.47
N ILE A 94 -0.06 6.30 -13.59
CA ILE A 94 0.92 5.44 -14.25
C ILE A 94 1.16 5.89 -15.70
N GLN A 95 0.09 6.16 -16.46
CA GLN A 95 0.21 6.63 -17.84
C GLN A 95 0.89 8.00 -17.97
N LYS A 96 0.68 8.91 -17.02
CA LYS A 96 1.40 10.19 -16.96
C LYS A 96 2.86 9.98 -16.61
N GLY A 97 3.13 9.14 -15.59
CA GLY A 97 4.48 8.82 -15.12
C GLY A 97 5.35 8.17 -16.20
N SER A 98 4.78 7.28 -17.04
CA SER A 98 5.52 6.62 -18.12
C SER A 98 6.04 7.57 -19.21
N LYS A 99 5.56 8.81 -19.22
CA LYS A 99 5.98 9.87 -20.15
C LYS A 99 6.77 10.98 -19.46
N SER A 100 7.14 10.78 -18.22
CA SER A 100 7.82 11.77 -17.38
C SER A 100 9.30 11.49 -17.34
N ASP A 101 10.11 12.50 -17.56
CA ASP A 101 11.57 12.48 -17.47
C ASP A 101 12.06 13.01 -16.11
N VAL A 102 11.22 13.00 -15.08
CA VAL A 102 11.58 13.47 -13.75
C VAL A 102 12.57 12.51 -13.12
N GLU A 103 13.76 13.01 -12.79
CA GLU A 103 14.79 12.24 -12.13
C GLU A 103 14.38 11.86 -10.70
N PRO A 104 14.66 10.63 -10.27
CA PRO A 104 14.42 10.19 -8.91
C PRO A 104 15.19 11.03 -7.88
N THR A 105 14.58 11.21 -6.71
CA THR A 105 15.23 11.81 -5.54
C THR A 105 15.37 10.73 -4.48
N PRO A 106 16.43 9.88 -4.53
CA PRO A 106 16.54 8.75 -3.62
C PRO A 106 16.71 9.23 -2.17
N PRO A 107 16.09 8.52 -1.22
CA PRO A 107 16.16 8.87 0.19
C PRO A 107 17.53 8.57 0.79
N SER A 108 17.83 9.25 1.88
CA SER A 108 18.89 8.86 2.82
C SER A 108 18.37 7.75 3.76
N GLN A 109 19.29 6.98 4.34
CA GLN A 109 18.93 5.92 5.28
C GLN A 109 18.14 6.41 6.50
N ASN A 110 18.35 7.66 6.92
CA ASN A 110 17.70 8.25 8.10
C ASN A 110 16.39 8.98 7.78
N ASP A 111 16.05 9.12 6.51
CA ASP A 111 14.77 9.73 6.12
C ASP A 111 13.61 8.82 6.53
N ALA A 112 12.49 9.44 6.90
CA ALA A 112 11.28 8.73 7.23
C ALA A 112 10.71 8.06 5.96
N ALA A 113 10.64 6.73 5.97
CA ALA A 113 10.08 5.96 4.87
C ALA A 113 8.57 5.82 5.01
N ILE A 114 8.12 5.38 6.20
CA ILE A 114 6.72 5.05 6.41
C ILE A 114 6.29 5.37 7.83
N ILE A 115 5.05 5.85 7.97
CA ILE A 115 4.35 6.03 9.25
C ILE A 115 3.21 5.02 9.30
N MET A 116 3.29 4.06 10.22
CA MET A 116 2.26 3.04 10.40
C MET A 116 1.49 3.28 11.69
N TYR A 117 0.17 3.42 11.58
CA TYR A 117 -0.68 3.63 12.75
C TYR A 117 -0.98 2.32 13.47
N THR A 118 -0.87 2.35 14.79
CA THR A 118 -1.25 1.25 15.69
C THR A 118 -2.44 1.66 16.53
N SER A 119 -3.23 0.69 17.01
CA SER A 119 -4.46 0.95 17.80
C SER A 119 -4.21 1.60 19.16
N GLY A 120 -2.96 1.70 19.60
CA GLY A 120 -2.59 2.32 20.89
C GLY A 120 -3.36 1.76 22.11
N SER A 121 -2.69 1.54 23.21
CA SER A 121 -3.32 1.10 24.47
C SER A 121 -4.30 2.12 25.08
N THR A 122 -4.23 3.37 24.62
CA THR A 122 -5.07 4.50 25.10
C THR A 122 -6.29 4.77 24.22
N GLY A 123 -6.54 3.94 23.19
CA GLY A 123 -7.65 4.07 22.26
C GLY A 123 -7.45 5.09 21.13
N VAL A 124 -6.48 6.01 21.25
CA VAL A 124 -6.12 6.93 20.15
C VAL A 124 -5.01 6.28 19.32
N PRO A 125 -5.18 6.13 17.99
CA PRO A 125 -4.14 5.57 17.13
C PRO A 125 -2.84 6.37 17.21
N LYS A 126 -1.70 5.67 17.25
CA LYS A 126 -0.36 6.27 17.28
C LYS A 126 0.40 5.92 16.01
N GLY A 127 0.97 6.93 15.36
CA GLY A 127 1.82 6.74 14.18
C GLY A 127 3.24 6.37 14.58
N VAL A 128 3.68 5.19 14.17
CA VAL A 128 5.06 4.71 14.36
C VAL A 128 5.86 5.06 13.12
N VAL A 129 6.87 5.93 13.28
CA VAL A 129 7.74 6.35 12.20
C VAL A 129 8.84 5.30 12.00
N GLN A 130 8.98 4.82 10.77
CA GLN A 130 10.07 3.92 10.35
C GLN A 130 10.93 4.63 9.31
N THR A 131 12.25 4.60 9.49
CA THR A 131 13.20 5.12 8.50
C THR A 131 13.44 4.09 7.39
N HIS A 132 14.03 4.53 6.29
CA HIS A 132 14.48 3.61 5.24
C HIS A 132 15.44 2.55 5.78
N TRP A 133 16.32 2.94 6.72
CA TRP A 133 17.22 2.02 7.42
C TRP A 133 16.46 0.92 8.19
N ASN A 134 15.41 1.29 8.93
CA ASN A 134 14.60 0.32 9.67
C ASN A 134 13.95 -0.71 8.75
N ILE A 135 13.36 -0.24 7.65
CA ILE A 135 12.69 -1.11 6.67
C ILE A 135 13.68 -2.05 5.99
N VAL A 136 14.80 -1.55 5.49
CA VAL A 136 15.82 -2.36 4.81
C VAL A 136 16.38 -3.42 5.74
N ASN A 137 16.69 -3.08 7.01
CA ASN A 137 17.18 -4.06 7.97
C ASN A 137 16.13 -5.11 8.32
N ALA A 138 14.84 -4.73 8.44
CA ALA A 138 13.77 -5.69 8.67
C ALA A 138 13.65 -6.68 7.50
N ILE A 139 13.69 -6.19 6.25
CA ILE A 139 13.67 -7.03 5.05
C ILE A 139 14.88 -7.97 5.04
N TYR A 140 16.08 -7.46 5.31
CA TYR A 140 17.30 -8.26 5.33
C TYR A 140 17.28 -9.34 6.41
N SER A 141 16.78 -8.99 7.59
CA SER A 141 16.65 -9.94 8.71
C SER A 141 15.70 -11.06 8.36
N VAL A 142 14.53 -10.78 7.81
CA VAL A 142 13.57 -11.81 7.39
C VAL A 142 14.12 -12.62 6.21
N ALA A 143 14.77 -11.97 5.24
CA ALA A 143 15.38 -12.65 4.11
C ALA A 143 16.44 -13.66 4.52
N SER A 144 17.23 -13.38 5.57
CA SER A 144 18.22 -14.33 6.10
C SER A 144 17.60 -15.60 6.68
N TYR A 145 16.37 -15.53 7.16
CA TYR A 145 15.62 -16.72 7.61
C TYR A 145 14.97 -17.48 6.45
N VAL A 146 14.42 -16.75 5.48
CA VAL A 146 13.66 -17.33 4.35
C VAL A 146 14.60 -17.89 3.28
N GLY A 147 15.78 -17.29 3.08
CA GLY A 147 16.72 -17.68 2.04
C GLY A 147 17.08 -19.17 2.03
N PRO A 148 17.50 -19.78 3.16
CA PRO A 148 17.79 -21.20 3.20
C PRO A 148 16.62 -22.10 2.81
N PHE A 149 15.39 -21.72 3.11
CA PHE A 149 14.20 -22.49 2.68
C PHE A 149 13.98 -22.33 1.18
N HIS A 150 14.10 -21.11 0.67
CA HIS A 150 13.95 -20.82 -0.77
C HIS A 150 14.98 -21.60 -1.60
N GLU A 151 16.23 -21.66 -1.17
CA GLU A 151 17.30 -22.35 -1.87
C GLU A 151 17.14 -23.89 -1.85
N ASN A 152 16.57 -24.44 -0.78
CA ASN A 152 16.46 -25.90 -0.56
C ASN A 152 15.15 -26.51 -1.05
N ILE A 153 14.16 -25.73 -1.45
CA ILE A 153 12.90 -26.23 -2.01
C ILE A 153 12.96 -26.07 -3.53
N PRO A 154 13.06 -27.15 -4.31
CA PRO A 154 13.15 -27.06 -5.76
C PRO A 154 11.83 -26.64 -6.41
N GLY A 155 11.92 -25.84 -7.47
CA GLY A 155 10.80 -25.45 -8.32
C GLY A 155 10.43 -23.98 -8.23
N PRO A 156 9.46 -23.52 -9.02
CA PRO A 156 8.98 -22.15 -8.96
C PRO A 156 8.20 -21.92 -7.67
N HIS A 157 8.53 -20.82 -6.98
CA HIS A 157 7.83 -20.40 -5.76
C HIS A 157 6.83 -19.30 -6.06
N SER A 158 5.74 -19.29 -5.31
CA SER A 158 4.76 -18.21 -5.30
C SER A 158 4.35 -17.89 -3.86
N TYR A 159 4.11 -16.62 -3.61
CA TYR A 159 3.61 -16.10 -2.34
C TYR A 159 2.19 -15.57 -2.51
N ILE A 160 1.31 -15.88 -1.59
CA ILE A 160 -0.06 -15.35 -1.60
C ILE A 160 -0.14 -14.22 -0.57
N ALA A 161 -0.18 -12.99 -1.05
CA ALA A 161 -0.37 -11.80 -0.25
C ALA A 161 -1.86 -11.64 0.09
N PHE A 162 -2.22 -11.80 1.35
CA PHE A 162 -3.60 -11.72 1.81
C PHE A 162 -3.80 -10.84 3.04
N LEU A 163 -2.72 -10.48 3.74
CA LEU A 163 -2.76 -9.53 4.84
C LEU A 163 -2.71 -8.09 4.35
N PRO A 164 -3.28 -7.14 5.09
CA PRO A 164 -3.19 -5.73 4.71
C PRO A 164 -1.75 -5.21 4.70
N LEU A 165 -1.32 -4.57 3.62
CA LEU A 165 -0.01 -3.92 3.51
C LEU A 165 0.18 -2.72 4.46
N ALA A 166 -0.90 -2.25 5.10
CA ALA A 166 -0.81 -1.32 6.23
C ALA A 166 -0.14 -1.95 7.46
N HIS A 167 0.02 -3.29 7.49
CA HIS A 167 0.70 -4.02 8.54
C HIS A 167 2.16 -4.27 8.15
N VAL A 168 3.10 -3.92 9.04
CA VAL A 168 4.55 -4.03 8.78
C VAL A 168 4.99 -5.45 8.38
N LEU A 169 4.36 -6.48 8.94
CA LEU A 169 4.70 -7.88 8.63
C LEU A 169 4.47 -8.19 7.15
N GLU A 170 3.30 -7.86 6.61
CA GLU A 170 2.98 -8.12 5.21
C GLU A 170 3.85 -7.27 4.29
N PHE A 171 4.04 -6.00 4.64
CA PHE A 171 4.92 -5.12 3.90
C PHE A 171 6.35 -5.67 3.79
N VAL A 172 6.92 -6.17 4.89
CA VAL A 172 8.25 -6.78 4.89
C VAL A 172 8.24 -8.11 4.11
N ALA A 173 7.22 -8.96 4.30
CA ALA A 173 7.12 -10.25 3.63
C ALA A 173 7.07 -10.11 2.11
N GLU A 174 6.21 -9.22 1.58
CA GLU A 174 6.15 -8.99 0.14
C GLU A 174 7.48 -8.48 -0.43
N ASN A 175 8.15 -7.56 0.27
CA ASN A 175 9.46 -7.07 -0.15
C ASN A 175 10.53 -8.18 -0.15
N VAL A 176 10.50 -9.10 0.83
CA VAL A 176 11.38 -10.28 0.83
C VAL A 176 11.10 -11.20 -0.36
N MET A 177 9.82 -11.42 -0.68
CA MET A 177 9.45 -12.24 -1.85
C MET A 177 9.95 -11.60 -3.15
N LEU A 178 9.83 -10.29 -3.30
CA LEU A 178 10.37 -9.55 -4.45
C LEU A 178 11.91 -9.66 -4.52
N LEU A 179 12.60 -9.58 -3.37
CA LEU A 179 14.06 -9.72 -3.30
C LEU A 179 14.53 -11.09 -3.83
N PHE A 180 13.76 -12.14 -3.61
CA PHE A 180 14.05 -13.49 -4.11
C PHE A 180 13.47 -13.78 -5.51
N GLY A 181 12.82 -12.80 -6.15
CA GLY A 181 12.18 -13.00 -7.45
C GLY A 181 10.97 -13.94 -7.39
N VAL A 182 10.36 -14.10 -6.23
CA VAL A 182 9.17 -14.94 -6.03
C VAL A 182 7.94 -14.21 -6.57
N ALA A 183 7.12 -14.92 -7.35
CA ALA A 183 5.86 -14.38 -7.85
C ALA A 183 4.89 -14.12 -6.69
N VAL A 184 4.34 -12.89 -6.62
CA VAL A 184 3.37 -12.50 -5.59
C VAL A 184 1.97 -12.49 -6.18
N GLY A 185 1.09 -13.33 -5.65
CA GLY A 185 -0.34 -13.34 -5.97
C GLY A 185 -1.14 -12.63 -4.89
N TYR A 186 -2.07 -11.77 -5.28
CA TYR A 186 -2.87 -10.97 -4.35
C TYR A 186 -4.25 -11.58 -4.12
N SER A 187 -4.67 -11.65 -2.86
CA SER A 187 -5.89 -12.29 -2.43
C SER A 187 -6.51 -11.55 -1.23
N SER A 188 -7.50 -12.15 -0.58
CA SER A 188 -8.07 -11.67 0.67
C SER A 188 -8.23 -12.85 1.64
N PRO A 189 -8.32 -12.63 2.96
CA PRO A 189 -8.57 -13.70 3.92
C PRO A 189 -9.82 -14.53 3.58
N ASN A 190 -10.84 -13.90 3.03
CA ASN A 190 -12.09 -14.56 2.66
C ASN A 190 -11.96 -15.50 1.45
N THR A 191 -10.94 -15.29 0.60
CA THR A 191 -10.71 -16.15 -0.58
C THR A 191 -9.85 -17.36 -0.27
N LEU A 192 -9.23 -17.43 0.91
CA LEU A 192 -8.43 -18.57 1.37
C LEU A 192 -9.28 -19.66 2.04
N THR A 193 -10.50 -19.34 2.47
CA THR A 193 -11.43 -20.33 2.99
C THR A 193 -12.15 -20.96 1.80
N GLY A 194 -12.07 -22.30 1.65
CA GLY A 194 -12.62 -23.04 0.50
C GLY A 194 -14.16 -22.94 0.30
N GLU A 195 -14.83 -21.98 0.94
CA GLU A 195 -16.25 -21.72 0.85
C GLU A 195 -16.66 -20.75 -0.25
N LEU A 196 -15.71 -20.21 -1.01
CA LEU A 196 -16.03 -19.27 -2.08
C LEU A 196 -16.44 -19.98 -3.36
N HIS A 197 -17.73 -19.95 -3.63
CA HIS A 197 -18.28 -20.14 -4.96
C HIS A 197 -17.51 -19.31 -6.00
N TYR A 198 -17.07 -19.96 -7.02
CA TYR A 198 -16.43 -19.60 -8.29
C TYR A 198 -16.83 -18.24 -8.89
N LYS A 199 -16.63 -17.13 -8.17
CA LYS A 199 -16.72 -15.80 -8.76
C LYS A 199 -15.47 -15.02 -8.39
N SER A 200 -14.51 -15.06 -9.32
CA SER A 200 -13.37 -14.14 -9.43
C SER A 200 -12.31 -14.15 -8.30
N THR A 201 -11.61 -15.27 -8.12
CA THR A 201 -10.26 -15.19 -7.57
C THR A 201 -9.31 -14.83 -8.74
N LEU A 202 -9.25 -13.54 -9.07
CA LEU A 202 -8.18 -13.04 -9.94
C LEU A 202 -6.93 -12.96 -9.07
N ILE A 203 -6.07 -13.97 -9.20
CA ILE A 203 -4.71 -13.94 -8.66
C ILE A 203 -3.90 -13.09 -9.64
N TYR A 204 -3.58 -11.86 -9.25
CA TYR A 204 -2.66 -11.04 -10.02
C TYR A 204 -1.23 -11.44 -9.67
N PHE A 205 -0.52 -12.03 -10.61
CA PHE A 205 0.92 -12.20 -10.50
C PHE A 205 1.58 -10.90 -10.99
N CYS A 206 2.22 -10.19 -10.09
CA CYS A 206 3.06 -9.06 -10.45
C CYS A 206 4.50 -9.53 -10.54
N ASN A 207 4.99 -9.75 -11.77
CA ASN A 207 6.43 -9.83 -12.02
C ASN A 207 6.94 -8.40 -12.15
N ILE A 208 7.45 -7.83 -11.07
CA ILE A 208 8.22 -6.60 -11.15
C ILE A 208 9.61 -7.01 -11.61
N LEU A 209 9.79 -7.08 -12.92
CA LEU A 209 11.13 -7.15 -13.53
C LEU A 209 11.72 -5.73 -13.51
N TYR A 210 12.92 -5.62 -12.94
CA TYR A 210 13.76 -4.42 -12.98
C TYR A 210 14.17 -4.08 -14.41
#